data_33d3aea33e6c78cdda99f972b99f0dfc
#
_entry.id   33d3aea33e6c78cdda99f972b99f0dfc
#
_cell.length_a   1.000
_cell.length_b   1.000
_cell.length_c   1.000
_cell.angle_alpha   90.00
_cell.angle_beta   90.00
_cell.angle_gamma   90.00
#
_symmetry.space_group_name_H-M   'P 1'
#
loop_
_entity.id
_entity.type
_entity.pdbx_description
1 polymer ?
#
loop_
_entity_poly.entity_id
_entity_poly.type
_entity_poly.pdbx_seq_one_letter_code
_entity_poly.pdbx_strand_id
1 'polypeptide(L)'
;MAQTNQPLIVVDNLCKSFEQGDVLNHISISIREGDLVSIIGPSGCGKSTFLRCLNCLEILDSGTISIAGVTVSRNTPDDPITDDLLEKAHLLRQEVGLVFQIFNLFPHKSVLENIMLAPMVVKKESREQAEENAVRLLKKVGLEDCIHRDPGTLSGGQKQRAAIARALAMNPKVMLYDEPTSALDPELVKEVLQVMRDLDAEGMTQVIVTHEMRFARKASDYIVFMDKGEIVEVDDGGILFANPKNERTREFLRHFERDAL
;
A
#
# COMPACT_ATOMS: atom_id res chain seq x y z
N MET A 1 -13.52 1.57 22.94
CA MET A 1 -14.39 2.35 22.03
C MET A 1 -14.96 1.37 21.02
N ALA A 2 -16.26 1.36 20.75
CA ALA A 2 -16.85 0.44 19.78
C ALA A 2 -16.26 0.75 18.40
N GLN A 3 -15.57 -0.22 17.81
CA GLN A 3 -15.16 -0.17 16.41
C GLN A 3 -16.41 0.05 15.58
N THR A 4 -16.47 1.17 14.88
CA THR A 4 -17.51 1.43 13.90
C THR A 4 -17.33 0.38 12.80
N ASN A 5 -18.32 -0.50 12.66
CA ASN A 5 -18.27 -1.66 11.74
C ASN A 5 -18.40 -1.24 10.25
N GLN A 6 -17.99 0.00 9.92
CA GLN A 6 -18.05 0.53 8.56
C GLN A 6 -16.71 0.32 7.87
N PRO A 7 -16.72 -0.14 6.60
CA PRO A 7 -15.50 -0.29 5.83
C PRO A 7 -14.87 1.08 5.56
N LEU A 8 -13.54 1.17 5.73
CA LEU A 8 -12.76 2.36 5.38
C LEU A 8 -12.44 2.42 3.88
N ILE A 9 -12.24 1.24 3.27
CA ILE A 9 -12.05 1.08 1.83
C ILE A 9 -13.19 0.23 1.28
N VAL A 10 -13.84 0.71 0.23
CA VAL A 10 -14.83 -0.04 -0.54
C VAL A 10 -14.46 0.06 -2.02
N VAL A 11 -14.26 -1.07 -2.64
CA VAL A 11 -14.07 -1.20 -4.09
C VAL A 11 -15.24 -2.00 -4.62
N ASP A 12 -15.89 -1.48 -5.64
CA ASP A 12 -17.01 -2.15 -6.29
C ASP A 12 -16.81 -2.19 -7.80
N ASN A 13 -16.77 -3.42 -8.31
CA ASN A 13 -16.74 -3.73 -9.73
C ASN A 13 -15.62 -3.02 -10.52
N LEU A 14 -14.44 -2.85 -9.91
CA LEU A 14 -13.30 -2.17 -10.49
C LEU A 14 -12.73 -2.95 -11.67
N CYS A 15 -12.66 -2.28 -12.83
CA CYS A 15 -11.97 -2.76 -14.02
C CYS A 15 -10.86 -1.81 -14.45
N LYS A 16 -9.78 -2.40 -14.99
CA LYS A 16 -8.66 -1.67 -15.59
C LYS A 16 -8.01 -2.46 -16.70
N SER A 17 -7.84 -1.83 -17.85
CA SER A 17 -7.14 -2.36 -19.03
C SER A 17 -6.04 -1.41 -19.47
N PHE A 18 -5.10 -1.96 -20.23
CA PHE A 18 -4.05 -1.25 -20.95
C PHE A 18 -4.01 -1.75 -22.40
N GLU A 19 -3.17 -1.19 -23.23
CA GLU A 19 -3.05 -1.60 -24.64
C GLU A 19 -2.82 -3.13 -24.83
N GLN A 20 -2.23 -3.79 -23.80
CA GLN A 20 -1.91 -5.22 -23.81
C GLN A 20 -3.08 -6.12 -23.35
N GLY A 21 -4.22 -5.52 -22.94
CA GLY A 21 -5.41 -6.23 -22.49
C GLY A 21 -5.86 -5.88 -21.07
N ASP A 22 -6.86 -6.64 -20.60
CA ASP A 22 -7.45 -6.46 -19.28
C ASP A 22 -6.49 -6.90 -18.18
N VAL A 23 -6.31 -6.04 -17.18
CA VAL A 23 -5.41 -6.28 -16.03
C VAL A 23 -6.18 -6.45 -14.73
N LEU A 24 -7.29 -5.72 -14.55
CA LEU A 24 -8.21 -5.90 -13.43
C LEU A 24 -9.61 -6.16 -13.98
N ASN A 25 -10.25 -7.19 -13.46
CA ASN A 25 -11.52 -7.69 -13.97
C ASN A 25 -12.52 -7.82 -12.82
N HIS A 26 -13.44 -6.85 -12.71
CA HIS A 26 -14.54 -6.82 -11.74
C HIS A 26 -14.10 -7.04 -10.28
N ILE A 27 -13.03 -6.37 -9.86
CA ILE A 27 -12.54 -6.45 -8.48
C ILE A 27 -13.53 -5.76 -7.53
N SER A 28 -14.00 -6.51 -6.54
CA SER A 28 -14.84 -5.99 -5.46
C SER A 28 -14.31 -6.48 -4.10
N ILE A 29 -14.07 -5.53 -3.18
CA ILE A 29 -13.58 -5.83 -1.83
C ILE A 29 -13.92 -4.69 -0.87
N SER A 30 -14.11 -5.03 0.41
CA SER A 30 -14.26 -4.06 1.49
C SER A 30 -13.23 -4.33 2.59
N ILE A 31 -12.55 -3.28 3.06
CA ILE A 31 -11.51 -3.33 4.09
C ILE A 31 -11.94 -2.42 5.23
N ARG A 32 -11.86 -2.92 6.47
CA ARG A 32 -12.26 -2.15 7.65
C ARG A 32 -11.12 -1.26 8.12
N GLU A 33 -11.48 -0.26 8.91
CA GLU A 33 -10.47 0.56 9.60
C GLU A 33 -9.69 -0.30 10.59
N GLY A 34 -8.36 -0.19 10.55
CA GLY A 34 -7.43 -0.94 11.38
C GLY A 34 -7.04 -2.31 10.83
N ASP A 35 -7.65 -2.81 9.73
CA ASP A 35 -7.24 -4.09 9.15
C ASP A 35 -5.88 -3.98 8.44
N LEU A 36 -5.04 -5.01 8.65
CA LEU A 36 -3.86 -5.28 7.85
C LEU A 36 -4.18 -6.37 6.84
N VAL A 37 -4.18 -6.03 5.56
CA VAL A 37 -4.53 -6.93 4.45
C VAL A 37 -3.32 -7.20 3.59
N SER A 38 -2.98 -8.48 3.38
CA SER A 38 -1.97 -8.86 2.39
C SER A 38 -2.60 -9.34 1.10
N ILE A 39 -2.07 -8.85 -0.03
CA ILE A 39 -2.44 -9.29 -1.38
C ILE A 39 -1.30 -10.14 -1.91
N ILE A 40 -1.60 -11.39 -2.24
CA ILE A 40 -0.66 -12.36 -2.79
C ILE A 40 -1.15 -12.86 -4.16
N GLY A 41 -0.26 -13.44 -4.96
CA GLY A 41 -0.59 -14.00 -6.26
C GLY A 41 0.58 -13.98 -7.22
N PRO A 42 0.47 -14.62 -8.40
CA PRO A 42 1.51 -14.66 -9.41
C PRO A 42 1.97 -13.29 -9.88
N SER A 43 3.21 -13.20 -10.38
CA SER A 43 3.69 -11.97 -11.04
C SER A 43 2.82 -11.65 -12.24
N GLY A 44 2.51 -10.36 -12.44
CA GLY A 44 1.67 -9.92 -13.56
C GLY A 44 0.16 -10.11 -13.40
N CYS A 45 -0.35 -10.63 -12.26
CA CYS A 45 -1.79 -10.84 -12.07
C CYS A 45 -2.59 -9.56 -11.72
N GLY A 46 -1.96 -8.36 -11.69
CA GLY A 46 -2.66 -7.10 -11.48
C GLY A 46 -2.51 -6.47 -10.09
N LYS A 47 -1.78 -7.07 -9.12
CA LYS A 47 -1.66 -6.59 -7.73
C LYS A 47 -1.19 -5.13 -7.62
N SER A 48 -0.08 -4.78 -8.26
CA SER A 48 0.46 -3.40 -8.26
C SER A 48 -0.49 -2.41 -8.96
N THR A 49 -1.15 -2.84 -10.03
CA THR A 49 -2.16 -2.03 -10.71
C THR A 49 -3.34 -1.76 -9.80
N PHE A 50 -3.80 -2.76 -9.05
CA PHE A 50 -4.85 -2.59 -8.05
C PHE A 50 -4.48 -1.56 -6.99
N LEU A 51 -3.28 -1.65 -6.38
CA LEU A 51 -2.81 -0.63 -5.43
C LEU A 51 -2.74 0.77 -6.04
N ARG A 52 -2.30 0.89 -7.30
CA ARG A 52 -2.23 2.18 -8.00
C ARG A 52 -3.61 2.74 -8.33
N CYS A 53 -4.59 1.89 -8.54
CA CYS A 53 -5.99 2.32 -8.66
C CYS A 53 -6.53 2.82 -7.31
N LEU A 54 -6.21 2.16 -6.19
CA LEU A 54 -6.65 2.57 -4.85
C LEU A 54 -6.20 4.00 -4.48
N ASN A 55 -5.05 4.45 -4.94
CA ASN A 55 -4.61 5.83 -4.73
C ASN A 55 -4.77 6.73 -5.96
N CYS A 56 -5.49 6.27 -6.98
CA CYS A 56 -5.74 6.99 -8.23
C CYS A 56 -4.46 7.46 -8.96
N LEU A 57 -3.32 6.76 -8.83
CA LEU A 57 -2.20 6.90 -9.75
C LEU A 57 -2.55 6.31 -11.11
N GLU A 58 -3.29 5.21 -11.11
CA GLU A 58 -3.97 4.68 -12.28
C GLU A 58 -5.47 4.97 -12.12
N ILE A 59 -6.04 5.70 -13.07
CA ILE A 59 -7.49 5.95 -13.08
C ILE A 59 -8.19 4.69 -13.56
N LEU A 60 -9.22 4.27 -12.80
CA LEU A 60 -10.04 3.11 -13.16
C LEU A 60 -10.75 3.34 -14.51
N ASP A 61 -11.01 2.27 -15.23
CA ASP A 61 -11.78 2.31 -16.49
C ASP A 61 -13.29 2.24 -16.21
N SER A 62 -13.68 1.41 -15.23
CA SER A 62 -15.05 1.37 -14.70
C SER A 62 -15.08 0.89 -13.26
N GLY A 63 -16.19 1.11 -12.57
CA GLY A 63 -16.41 0.74 -11.17
C GLY A 63 -16.31 1.92 -10.21
N THR A 64 -16.16 1.62 -8.92
CA THR A 64 -16.13 2.62 -7.86
C THR A 64 -15.05 2.28 -6.84
N ILE A 65 -14.32 3.30 -6.38
CA ILE A 65 -13.39 3.24 -5.25
C ILE A 65 -13.81 4.31 -4.25
N SER A 66 -14.07 3.90 -3.02
CA SER A 66 -14.37 4.82 -1.91
C SER A 66 -13.39 4.56 -0.77
N ILE A 67 -12.63 5.56 -0.35
CA ILE A 67 -11.67 5.48 0.75
C ILE A 67 -11.85 6.70 1.65
N ALA A 68 -12.02 6.46 2.94
CA ALA A 68 -12.19 7.51 3.95
C ALA A 68 -13.27 8.55 3.58
N GLY A 69 -14.35 8.12 2.91
CA GLY A 69 -15.46 8.97 2.48
C GLY A 69 -15.24 9.69 1.16
N VAL A 70 -14.05 9.61 0.55
CA VAL A 70 -13.80 10.13 -0.81
C VAL A 70 -14.11 9.04 -1.83
N THR A 71 -15.00 9.33 -2.78
CA THR A 71 -15.44 8.36 -3.80
C THR A 71 -15.07 8.81 -5.19
N VAL A 72 -14.40 7.93 -5.93
CA VAL A 72 -14.05 8.06 -7.35
C VAL A 72 -14.75 6.94 -8.11
N SER A 73 -15.48 7.28 -9.19
CA SER A 73 -16.21 6.31 -10.00
C SER A 73 -16.17 6.66 -11.48
N ARG A 74 -16.22 5.64 -12.31
CA ARG A 74 -16.45 5.71 -13.77
C ARG A 74 -17.37 4.57 -14.18
N ASN A 75 -18.24 4.82 -15.15
CA ASN A 75 -19.16 3.79 -15.65
C ASN A 75 -18.52 2.98 -16.78
N THR A 76 -17.77 3.65 -17.66
CA THR A 76 -17.13 3.04 -18.83
C THR A 76 -15.74 3.63 -19.08
N PRO A 77 -14.85 2.92 -19.81
CA PRO A 77 -13.57 3.46 -20.24
C PRO A 77 -13.67 4.72 -21.12
N ASP A 78 -14.80 4.87 -21.83
CA ASP A 78 -15.04 5.99 -22.73
C ASP A 78 -15.52 7.26 -22.03
N ASP A 79 -15.91 7.14 -20.74
CA ASP A 79 -16.30 8.31 -19.95
C ASP A 79 -15.12 9.29 -19.85
N PRO A 80 -15.35 10.59 -20.06
CA PRO A 80 -14.26 11.56 -19.98
C PRO A 80 -13.68 11.64 -18.57
N ILE A 81 -12.37 11.85 -18.48
CA ILE A 81 -11.72 12.20 -17.22
C ILE A 81 -12.02 13.69 -16.96
N THR A 82 -12.97 13.95 -16.08
CA THR A 82 -13.43 15.29 -15.74
C THR A 82 -12.57 15.95 -14.68
N ASP A 83 -12.63 17.28 -14.56
CA ASP A 83 -11.95 18.02 -13.50
C ASP A 83 -12.45 17.58 -12.11
N ASP A 84 -13.75 17.30 -11.93
CA ASP A 84 -14.32 16.76 -10.69
C ASP A 84 -13.70 15.41 -10.31
N LEU A 85 -13.51 14.51 -11.28
CA LEU A 85 -12.85 13.22 -11.04
C LEU A 85 -11.39 13.41 -10.62
N LEU A 86 -10.67 14.33 -11.28
CA LEU A 86 -9.27 14.64 -10.94
C LEU A 86 -9.15 15.29 -9.56
N GLU A 87 -10.07 16.16 -9.17
CA GLU A 87 -10.13 16.77 -7.84
C GLU A 87 -10.39 15.70 -6.77
N LYS A 88 -11.36 14.81 -6.97
CA LYS A 88 -11.61 13.67 -6.07
C LYS A 88 -10.41 12.74 -5.97
N ALA A 89 -9.76 12.43 -7.09
CA ALA A 89 -8.53 11.65 -7.10
C ALA A 89 -7.39 12.35 -6.32
N HIS A 90 -7.31 13.69 -6.40
CA HIS A 90 -6.35 14.46 -5.61
C HIS A 90 -6.67 14.40 -4.11
N LEU A 91 -7.93 14.55 -3.71
CA LEU A 91 -8.35 14.41 -2.31
C LEU A 91 -8.06 13.00 -1.78
N LEU A 92 -8.40 11.95 -2.56
CA LEU A 92 -8.14 10.57 -2.19
C LEU A 92 -6.66 10.30 -1.94
N ARG A 93 -5.75 10.85 -2.78
CA ARG A 93 -4.29 10.74 -2.57
C ARG A 93 -3.80 11.40 -1.28
N GLN A 94 -4.54 12.31 -0.68
CA GLN A 94 -4.17 12.88 0.62
C GLN A 94 -4.51 11.93 1.79
N GLU A 95 -5.53 11.09 1.62
CA GLU A 95 -5.97 10.08 2.60
C GLU A 95 -5.18 8.77 2.50
N VAL A 96 -4.42 8.56 1.41
CA VAL A 96 -3.77 7.29 1.08
C VAL A 96 -2.28 7.48 0.86
N GLY A 97 -1.47 6.95 1.76
CA GLY A 97 -0.02 6.85 1.58
C GLY A 97 0.34 5.64 0.71
N LEU A 98 1.26 5.82 -0.24
CA LEU A 98 1.78 4.73 -1.06
C LEU A 98 3.29 4.63 -0.96
N VAL A 99 3.77 3.41 -0.66
CA VAL A 99 5.19 3.05 -0.60
C VAL A 99 5.48 2.10 -1.75
N PHE A 100 6.44 2.45 -2.60
CA PHE A 100 6.80 1.69 -3.79
C PHE A 100 7.90 0.66 -3.50
N GLN A 101 8.03 -0.31 -4.38
CA GLN A 101 9.13 -1.26 -4.43
C GLN A 101 10.49 -0.56 -4.58
N ILE A 102 10.58 0.46 -5.43
CA ILE A 102 11.74 1.35 -5.56
C ILE A 102 11.47 2.57 -4.66
N PHE A 103 12.39 2.90 -3.80
CA PHE A 103 12.23 3.88 -2.70
C PHE A 103 11.76 5.26 -3.14
N ASN A 104 12.06 5.68 -4.37
CA ASN A 104 11.63 6.95 -5.00
C ASN A 104 11.90 8.20 -4.15
N LEU A 105 12.97 8.20 -3.35
CA LEU A 105 13.42 9.38 -2.64
C LEU A 105 14.02 10.40 -3.61
N PHE A 106 13.77 11.69 -3.37
CA PHE A 106 14.36 12.77 -4.15
C PHE A 106 15.86 12.84 -3.86
N PRO A 107 16.74 12.53 -4.84
CA PRO A 107 18.17 12.38 -4.59
C PRO A 107 18.89 13.71 -4.27
N HIS A 108 18.30 14.84 -4.66
CA HIS A 108 18.82 16.20 -4.45
C HIS A 108 18.29 16.84 -3.16
N LYS A 109 17.61 16.09 -2.31
CA LYS A 109 17.06 16.52 -1.03
C LYS A 109 17.55 15.60 0.08
N SER A 110 17.85 16.16 1.25
CA SER A 110 18.12 15.37 2.45
C SER A 110 16.94 14.47 2.81
N VAL A 111 17.15 13.50 3.71
CA VAL A 111 16.09 12.64 4.24
C VAL A 111 14.98 13.49 4.86
N LEU A 112 15.35 14.48 5.68
CA LEU A 112 14.39 15.40 6.29
C LEU A 112 13.54 16.14 5.24
N GLU A 113 14.19 16.75 4.25
CA GLU A 113 13.50 17.50 3.20
C GLU A 113 12.59 16.62 2.33
N ASN A 114 12.93 15.34 2.14
CA ASN A 114 12.06 14.37 1.48
C ASN A 114 10.72 14.20 2.21
N ILE A 115 10.75 14.21 3.54
CA ILE A 115 9.55 14.00 4.38
C ILE A 115 8.74 15.29 4.50
N MET A 116 9.41 16.44 4.64
CA MET A 116 8.77 17.75 4.79
C MET A 116 8.03 18.23 3.53
N LEU A 117 8.47 17.78 2.34
CA LEU A 117 8.06 18.38 1.07
C LEU A 117 6.53 18.34 0.87
N ALA A 118 5.92 17.17 1.01
CA ALA A 118 4.49 17.00 0.74
C ALA A 118 3.60 17.79 1.73
N PRO A 119 3.82 17.76 3.06
CA PRO A 119 3.10 18.60 4.01
C PRO A 119 3.17 20.09 3.68
N MET A 120 4.35 20.59 3.36
CA MET A 120 4.52 22.01 3.00
C MET A 120 3.83 22.40 1.70
N VAL A 121 3.91 21.54 0.67
CA VAL A 121 3.38 21.88 -0.66
C VAL A 121 1.87 21.65 -0.74
N VAL A 122 1.38 20.53 -0.21
CA VAL A 122 -0.02 20.10 -0.35
C VAL A 122 -0.88 20.67 0.78
N LYS A 123 -0.45 20.48 2.04
CA LYS A 123 -1.20 20.92 3.23
C LYS A 123 -0.91 22.35 3.64
N LYS A 124 0.08 23.01 3.00
CA LYS A 124 0.52 24.37 3.31
C LYS A 124 0.98 24.54 4.77
N GLU A 125 1.51 23.46 5.35
CA GLU A 125 2.11 23.52 6.69
C GLU A 125 3.32 24.46 6.71
N SER A 126 3.55 25.11 7.85
CA SER A 126 4.77 25.90 8.02
C SER A 126 5.99 25.00 8.03
N ARG A 127 7.18 25.59 7.75
CA ARG A 127 8.43 24.83 7.75
C ARG A 127 8.69 24.19 9.11
N GLU A 128 8.43 24.92 10.17
CA GLU A 128 8.62 24.49 11.56
C GLU A 128 7.72 23.28 11.90
N GLN A 129 6.45 23.35 11.53
CA GLN A 129 5.50 22.23 11.72
C GLN A 129 5.89 21.00 10.93
N ALA A 130 6.26 21.18 9.66
CA ALA A 130 6.68 20.08 8.79
C ALA A 130 7.99 19.44 9.30
N GLU A 131 8.94 20.23 9.81
CA GLU A 131 10.21 19.76 10.37
C GLU A 131 9.98 18.97 11.66
N GLU A 132 9.20 19.49 12.61
CA GLU A 132 8.85 18.79 13.85
C GLU A 132 8.20 17.43 13.57
N ASN A 133 7.21 17.41 12.67
CA ASN A 133 6.56 16.18 12.25
C ASN A 133 7.54 15.20 11.58
N ALA A 134 8.40 15.68 10.69
CA ALA A 134 9.39 14.86 9.99
C ALA A 134 10.41 14.23 10.96
N VAL A 135 10.93 15.00 11.94
CA VAL A 135 11.83 14.49 12.97
C VAL A 135 11.15 13.41 13.81
N ARG A 136 9.90 13.63 14.22
CA ARG A 136 9.10 12.64 14.96
C ARG A 136 8.92 11.34 14.17
N LEU A 137 8.62 11.43 12.86
CA LEU A 137 8.45 10.27 11.99
C LEU A 137 9.76 9.55 11.74
N LEU A 138 10.88 10.26 11.57
CA LEU A 138 12.20 9.65 11.42
C LEU A 138 12.59 8.87 12.67
N LYS A 139 12.31 9.41 13.85
CA LYS A 139 12.49 8.68 15.10
C LYS A 139 11.61 7.42 15.16
N LYS A 140 10.35 7.53 14.74
CA LYS A 140 9.42 6.40 14.70
C LYS A 140 9.91 5.24 13.84
N VAL A 141 10.60 5.52 12.73
CA VAL A 141 11.15 4.49 11.85
C VAL A 141 12.63 4.17 12.13
N GLY A 142 13.21 4.67 13.24
CA GLY A 142 14.59 4.42 13.68
C GLY A 142 15.64 5.00 12.72
N LEU A 143 15.46 6.26 12.32
CA LEU A 143 16.34 6.99 11.41
C LEU A 143 16.79 8.36 11.95
N GLU A 144 16.81 8.54 13.28
CA GLU A 144 17.24 9.81 13.88
C GLU A 144 18.65 10.21 13.50
N ASP A 145 19.56 9.25 13.31
CA ASP A 145 20.96 9.52 12.91
C ASP A 145 21.10 9.82 11.41
N CYS A 146 20.01 9.76 10.65
CA CYS A 146 20.00 9.94 9.19
C CYS A 146 19.30 11.21 8.72
N ILE A 147 18.84 12.07 9.62
CA ILE A 147 17.97 13.25 9.34
C ILE A 147 18.53 14.12 8.21
N HIS A 148 19.82 14.48 8.28
CA HIS A 148 20.48 15.38 7.34
C HIS A 148 21.28 14.66 6.24
N ARG A 149 21.20 13.33 6.17
CA ARG A 149 21.93 12.54 5.17
C ARG A 149 21.26 12.62 3.81
N ASP A 150 22.07 12.47 2.76
CA ASP A 150 21.58 12.30 1.40
C ASP A 150 21.06 10.87 1.19
N PRO A 151 19.95 10.67 0.47
CA PRO A 151 19.42 9.35 0.19
C PRO A 151 20.41 8.39 -0.45
N GLY A 152 21.37 8.91 -1.25
CA GLY A 152 22.42 8.12 -1.88
C GLY A 152 23.33 7.39 -0.88
N THR A 153 23.45 7.90 0.35
CA THR A 153 24.33 7.36 1.41
C THR A 153 23.64 6.35 2.33
N LEU A 154 22.34 6.10 2.13
CA LEU A 154 21.55 5.20 2.95
C LEU A 154 21.63 3.76 2.44
N SER A 155 21.52 2.78 3.35
CA SER A 155 21.25 1.38 2.98
C SER A 155 19.86 1.22 2.36
N GLY A 156 19.59 0.09 1.69
CA GLY A 156 18.27 -0.21 1.12
C GLY A 156 17.16 -0.14 2.17
N GLY A 157 17.35 -0.76 3.33
CA GLY A 157 16.40 -0.75 4.44
C GLY A 157 16.17 0.66 5.01
N GLN A 158 17.23 1.48 5.13
CA GLN A 158 17.10 2.88 5.54
C GLN A 158 16.31 3.70 4.52
N LYS A 159 16.56 3.51 3.22
CA LYS A 159 15.79 4.18 2.16
C LYS A 159 14.31 3.81 2.22
N GLN A 160 14.00 2.54 2.44
CA GLN A 160 12.61 2.09 2.53
C GLN A 160 11.91 2.64 3.77
N ARG A 161 12.56 2.64 4.93
CA ARG A 161 12.01 3.25 6.14
C ARG A 161 11.81 4.76 5.99
N ALA A 162 12.71 5.45 5.29
CA ALA A 162 12.53 6.87 4.96
C ALA A 162 11.34 7.09 3.99
N ALA A 163 11.12 6.20 3.02
CA ALA A 163 9.97 6.24 2.13
C ALA A 163 8.64 6.01 2.90
N ILE A 164 8.63 5.11 3.89
CA ILE A 164 7.49 4.91 4.81
C ILE A 164 7.24 6.19 5.62
N ALA A 165 8.27 6.79 6.22
CA ALA A 165 8.14 8.04 6.98
C ALA A 165 7.61 9.18 6.10
N ARG A 166 8.06 9.27 4.83
CA ARG A 166 7.56 10.25 3.87
C ARG A 166 6.07 10.07 3.57
N ALA A 167 5.61 8.83 3.38
CA ALA A 167 4.19 8.55 3.16
C ALA A 167 3.35 8.92 4.41
N LEU A 168 3.84 8.58 5.60
CA LEU A 168 3.19 8.91 6.89
C LEU A 168 3.12 10.42 7.16
N ALA A 169 4.00 11.23 6.57
CA ALA A 169 4.03 12.69 6.80
C ALA A 169 2.73 13.38 6.37
N MET A 170 2.01 12.80 5.43
CA MET A 170 0.69 13.27 5.02
C MET A 170 -0.43 12.88 6.00
N ASN A 171 -0.12 12.17 7.10
CA ASN A 171 -1.10 11.64 8.06
C ASN A 171 -2.26 10.91 7.36
N PRO A 172 -1.95 9.91 6.53
CA PRO A 172 -2.94 9.19 5.74
C PRO A 172 -3.81 8.30 6.66
N LYS A 173 -5.02 7.96 6.19
CA LYS A 173 -5.90 6.98 6.82
C LYS A 173 -5.54 5.55 6.44
N VAL A 174 -4.92 5.38 5.27
CA VAL A 174 -4.55 4.08 4.71
C VAL A 174 -3.11 4.13 4.22
N MET A 175 -2.35 3.09 4.52
CA MET A 175 -1.03 2.86 3.94
C MET A 175 -1.06 1.70 2.94
N LEU A 176 -0.62 1.97 1.73
CA LEU A 176 -0.46 0.97 0.67
C LEU A 176 1.03 0.67 0.48
N TYR A 177 1.36 -0.60 0.29
CA TYR A 177 2.74 -1.04 0.07
C TYR A 177 2.82 -1.94 -1.15
N ASP A 178 3.55 -1.50 -2.18
CA ASP A 178 3.80 -2.27 -3.40
C ASP A 178 5.16 -2.97 -3.29
N GLU A 179 5.18 -4.22 -2.84
CA GLU A 179 6.37 -5.06 -2.66
C GLU A 179 7.51 -4.35 -1.89
N PRO A 180 7.27 -3.85 -0.67
CA PRO A 180 8.20 -2.94 0.02
C PRO A 180 9.54 -3.55 0.40
N THR A 181 9.69 -4.87 0.29
CA THR A 181 10.88 -5.62 0.72
C THR A 181 11.63 -6.30 -0.44
N SER A 182 11.08 -6.33 -1.66
CA SER A 182 11.61 -7.12 -2.77
C SER A 182 12.99 -6.65 -3.27
N ALA A 183 13.36 -5.39 -3.02
CA ALA A 183 14.67 -4.82 -3.38
C ALA A 183 15.68 -4.83 -2.22
N LEU A 184 15.41 -5.59 -1.13
CA LEU A 184 16.21 -5.60 0.08
C LEU A 184 16.89 -6.94 0.33
N ASP A 185 18.06 -6.88 0.96
CA ASP A 185 18.70 -8.07 1.52
C ASP A 185 17.88 -8.63 2.69
N PRO A 186 17.88 -9.96 2.93
CA PRO A 186 17.06 -10.62 3.94
C PRO A 186 17.19 -10.07 5.37
N GLU A 187 18.36 -9.54 5.72
CA GLU A 187 18.59 -8.90 7.04
C GLU A 187 17.81 -7.60 7.18
N LEU A 188 17.75 -6.80 6.10
CA LEU A 188 17.07 -5.51 6.09
C LEU A 188 15.54 -5.64 5.97
N VAL A 189 15.05 -6.74 5.43
CA VAL A 189 13.60 -7.06 5.34
C VAL A 189 12.96 -7.00 6.72
N LYS A 190 13.60 -7.57 7.74
CA LYS A 190 13.06 -7.63 9.11
C LYS A 190 12.81 -6.24 9.70
N GLU A 191 13.69 -5.28 9.43
CA GLU A 191 13.57 -3.91 9.95
C GLU A 191 12.35 -3.20 9.34
N VAL A 192 12.13 -3.37 8.04
CA VAL A 192 10.98 -2.77 7.34
C VAL A 192 9.67 -3.42 7.80
N LEU A 193 9.62 -4.75 7.88
CA LEU A 193 8.45 -5.48 8.37
C LEU A 193 8.13 -5.16 9.83
N GLN A 194 9.14 -4.84 10.65
CA GLN A 194 8.90 -4.41 12.04
C GLN A 194 8.19 -3.05 12.08
N VAL A 195 8.62 -2.07 11.29
CA VAL A 195 7.93 -0.78 11.19
C VAL A 195 6.46 -0.95 10.78
N MET A 196 6.17 -1.86 9.83
CA MET A 196 4.80 -2.14 9.42
C MET A 196 3.96 -2.78 10.53
N ARG A 197 4.53 -3.67 11.33
CA ARG A 197 3.86 -4.23 12.54
C ARG A 197 3.60 -3.18 13.61
N ASP A 198 4.55 -2.27 13.82
CA ASP A 198 4.39 -1.21 14.81
C ASP A 198 3.25 -0.26 14.40
N LEU A 199 3.11 0.02 13.11
CA LEU A 199 2.00 0.79 12.56
C LEU A 199 0.66 0.05 12.69
N ASP A 200 0.64 -1.26 12.48
CA ASP A 200 -0.51 -2.13 12.68
C ASP A 200 -0.97 -2.10 14.15
N ALA A 201 -0.03 -2.27 15.08
CA ALA A 201 -0.31 -2.19 16.52
C ALA A 201 -0.87 -0.82 16.97
N GLU A 202 -0.63 0.25 16.20
CA GLU A 202 -1.22 1.57 16.40
C GLU A 202 -2.60 1.72 15.73
N GLY A 203 -3.09 0.70 15.03
CA GLY A 203 -4.39 0.68 14.35
C GLY A 203 -4.37 1.32 12.96
N MET A 204 -3.21 1.40 12.30
CA MET A 204 -3.11 1.89 10.93
C MET A 204 -3.68 0.86 9.95
N THR A 205 -4.65 1.26 9.13
CA THR A 205 -5.14 0.42 8.04
C THR A 205 -4.08 0.25 6.97
N GLN A 206 -3.75 -0.99 6.61
CA GLN A 206 -2.66 -1.29 5.71
C GLN A 206 -3.07 -2.30 4.63
N VAL A 207 -2.68 -2.03 3.37
CA VAL A 207 -2.82 -2.99 2.26
C VAL A 207 -1.44 -3.23 1.65
N ILE A 208 -1.01 -4.49 1.64
CA ILE A 208 0.36 -4.86 1.33
C ILE A 208 0.36 -5.88 0.19
N VAL A 209 0.94 -5.53 -0.94
CA VAL A 209 1.36 -6.52 -1.95
C VAL A 209 2.71 -7.05 -1.54
N THR A 210 2.83 -8.36 -1.35
CA THR A 210 4.07 -8.97 -0.85
C THR A 210 4.29 -10.39 -1.34
N HIS A 211 5.57 -10.77 -1.43
CA HIS A 211 6.04 -12.14 -1.59
C HIS A 211 6.54 -12.75 -0.25
N GLU A 212 6.48 -11.98 0.84
CA GLU A 212 6.86 -12.44 2.18
C GLU A 212 5.73 -13.28 2.81
N MET A 213 5.59 -14.54 2.38
CA MET A 213 4.47 -15.41 2.77
C MET A 213 4.38 -15.64 4.28
N ARG A 214 5.55 -15.68 4.98
CA ARG A 214 5.58 -15.84 6.44
C ARG A 214 5.03 -14.60 7.16
N PHE A 215 5.30 -13.42 6.62
CA PHE A 215 4.75 -12.17 7.14
C PHE A 215 3.25 -12.11 6.86
N ALA A 216 2.82 -12.30 5.62
CA ALA A 216 1.41 -12.31 5.23
C ALA A 216 0.60 -13.25 6.13
N ARG A 217 1.06 -14.50 6.33
CA ARG A 217 0.37 -15.49 7.17
C ARG A 217 0.23 -15.08 8.63
N LYS A 218 1.22 -14.35 9.20
CA LYS A 218 1.30 -14.10 10.66
C LYS A 218 0.79 -12.72 11.07
N ALA A 219 0.86 -11.74 10.16
CA ALA A 219 0.58 -10.36 10.48
C ALA A 219 -0.76 -9.88 9.95
N SER A 220 -1.28 -10.50 8.86
CA SER A 220 -2.51 -10.04 8.24
C SER A 220 -3.76 -10.56 8.94
N ASP A 221 -4.76 -9.68 9.08
CA ASP A 221 -6.10 -10.07 9.52
C ASP A 221 -6.74 -11.00 8.49
N TYR A 222 -6.52 -10.71 7.20
CA TYR A 222 -6.87 -11.61 6.11
C TYR A 222 -5.98 -11.41 4.89
N ILE A 223 -5.98 -12.42 4.03
CA ILE A 223 -5.19 -12.44 2.81
C ILE A 223 -6.12 -12.51 1.60
N VAL A 224 -5.80 -11.72 0.59
CA VAL A 224 -6.46 -11.69 -0.71
C VAL A 224 -5.56 -12.40 -1.71
N PHE A 225 -5.99 -13.52 -2.25
CA PHE A 225 -5.31 -14.17 -3.36
C PHE A 225 -5.87 -13.65 -4.68
N MET A 226 -5.00 -13.05 -5.48
CA MET A 226 -5.33 -12.55 -6.83
C MET A 226 -4.67 -13.41 -7.90
N ASP A 227 -5.41 -13.69 -8.96
CA ASP A 227 -4.89 -14.33 -10.17
C ASP A 227 -5.67 -13.87 -11.40
N LYS A 228 -4.95 -13.61 -12.51
CA LYS A 228 -5.53 -13.18 -13.80
C LYS A 228 -6.49 -12.00 -13.70
N GLY A 229 -6.15 -11.02 -12.89
CA GLY A 229 -6.94 -9.80 -12.72
C GLY A 229 -8.18 -9.95 -11.81
N GLU A 230 -8.36 -11.08 -11.15
CA GLU A 230 -9.52 -11.38 -10.30
C GLU A 230 -9.09 -11.61 -8.85
N ILE A 231 -9.97 -11.32 -7.89
CA ILE A 231 -9.88 -11.86 -6.54
C ILE A 231 -10.45 -13.27 -6.56
N VAL A 232 -9.59 -14.25 -6.31
CA VAL A 232 -9.93 -15.67 -6.37
C VAL A 232 -10.38 -16.20 -5.02
N GLU A 233 -9.71 -15.76 -3.95
CA GLU A 233 -10.00 -16.20 -2.59
C GLU A 233 -9.61 -15.12 -1.58
N VAL A 234 -10.42 -14.98 -0.53
CA VAL A 234 -10.15 -14.13 0.63
C VAL A 234 -10.43 -14.95 1.87
N ASP A 235 -9.45 -15.04 2.77
CA ASP A 235 -9.62 -15.73 4.05
C ASP A 235 -8.58 -15.25 5.07
N ASP A 236 -8.77 -15.58 6.36
CA ASP A 236 -7.74 -15.47 7.39
C ASP A 236 -6.43 -16.12 6.93
N GLY A 237 -5.31 -15.50 7.27
CA GLY A 237 -3.99 -15.98 6.83
C GLY A 237 -3.70 -17.42 7.24
N GLY A 238 -4.05 -17.79 8.47
CA GLY A 238 -3.88 -19.16 8.95
C GLY A 238 -4.73 -20.17 8.17
N ILE A 239 -5.98 -19.82 7.85
CA ILE A 239 -6.94 -20.68 7.13
C ILE A 239 -6.53 -20.82 5.67
N LEU A 240 -6.23 -19.69 4.98
CA LEU A 240 -5.87 -19.70 3.56
C LEU A 240 -4.63 -20.56 3.29
N PHE A 241 -3.63 -20.50 4.16
CA PHE A 241 -2.41 -21.31 4.02
C PHE A 241 -2.61 -22.78 4.43
N ALA A 242 -3.49 -23.07 5.41
CA ALA A 242 -3.68 -24.44 5.89
C ALA A 242 -4.69 -25.24 5.04
N ASN A 243 -5.73 -24.58 4.54
CA ASN A 243 -6.82 -25.23 3.83
C ASN A 243 -7.44 -24.32 2.75
N PRO A 244 -6.69 -23.97 1.70
CA PRO A 244 -7.19 -23.14 0.61
C PRO A 244 -8.37 -23.84 -0.09
N LYS A 245 -9.45 -23.10 -0.29
CA LYS A 245 -10.72 -23.61 -0.86
C LYS A 245 -10.63 -23.71 -2.38
N ASN A 246 -9.95 -22.75 -3.03
CA ASN A 246 -9.82 -22.69 -4.48
C ASN A 246 -8.59 -23.47 -4.97
N GLU A 247 -8.72 -24.17 -6.11
CA GLU A 247 -7.63 -24.95 -6.70
C GLU A 247 -6.47 -24.07 -7.15
N ARG A 248 -6.74 -22.89 -7.72
CA ARG A 248 -5.71 -21.91 -8.14
C ARG A 248 -4.89 -21.44 -6.92
N THR A 249 -5.53 -21.22 -5.78
CA THR A 249 -4.86 -20.87 -4.51
C THR A 249 -3.96 -22.01 -4.03
N ARG A 250 -4.46 -23.26 -4.06
CA ARG A 250 -3.67 -24.45 -3.68
C ARG A 250 -2.45 -24.64 -4.54
N GLU A 251 -2.58 -24.50 -5.85
CA GLU A 251 -1.46 -24.60 -6.80
C GLU A 251 -0.39 -23.55 -6.52
N PHE A 252 -0.82 -22.30 -6.32
CA PHE A 252 0.10 -21.20 -6.01
C PHE A 252 0.86 -21.46 -4.70
N LEU A 253 0.17 -21.83 -3.62
CA LEU A 253 0.77 -22.03 -2.31
C LEU A 253 1.69 -23.25 -2.25
N ARG A 254 1.46 -24.31 -3.03
CA ARG A 254 2.36 -25.49 -3.10
C ARG A 254 3.79 -25.14 -3.49
N HIS A 255 4.00 -24.09 -4.26
CA HIS A 255 5.35 -23.62 -4.62
C HIS A 255 6.09 -23.04 -3.41
N PHE A 256 5.38 -22.41 -2.47
CA PHE A 256 5.99 -21.81 -1.28
C PHE A 256 6.18 -22.79 -0.13
N GLU A 257 5.40 -23.86 -0.03
CA GLU A 257 5.57 -24.91 0.99
C GLU A 257 6.87 -25.72 0.78
N ARG A 258 7.32 -25.82 -0.49
CA ARG A 258 8.58 -26.53 -0.83
C ARG A 258 9.83 -25.74 -0.47
N ASP A 259 9.75 -24.43 -0.43
CA ASP A 259 10.87 -23.54 -0.10
C ASP A 259 10.92 -23.19 1.41
N ALA A 260 9.97 -23.69 2.21
CA ALA A 260 9.83 -23.40 3.63
C ALA A 260 10.34 -24.53 4.55
N LEU A 261 10.84 -25.63 3.98
CA LEU A 261 11.57 -26.73 4.63
C LEU A 261 13.08 -26.56 4.45
#